data_9289aae8b1ffe77b8daa8dbeeacfb251
#
_entry.id   9289aae8b1ffe77b8daa8dbeeacfb251
#
_cell.length_a   1.000
_cell.length_b   1.000
_cell.length_c   1.000
_cell.angle_alpha   90.00
_cell.angle_beta   90.00
_cell.angle_gamma   90.00
#
_symmetry.space_group_name_H-M   'P 1'
#
loop_
_entity.id
_entity.type
_entity.pdbx_description
1 polymer ?
#
loop_
_entity_poly.entity_id
_entity_poly.type
_entity_poly.pdbx_seq_one_letter_code
_entity_poly.pdbx_strand_id
1 'polypeptide(L)'
;MSFINENGSISDPYRNFIHVSRYSRWLEEKGRRETWVETVDRYMDFMKNHLVKNYGYKEKDKSFAEVRDAILNHKVMPSMRALMTAGPALERDHIAAYNCSFIAVDSLRSFDEAMYILMNGTGVGFSVEQKYIENLPVIAEEMFQTNTTIVVEDSKLGWAKSFKELIGLLVTGQIPEWDMSKVRPSGARLKTFGGRASGPEPLNDLFKFTVETFSIAKGRRLKSIEAHDLMCKVGEVVVVGGVRRSALISLS
;
A
#
# COMPACT_ATOMS: atom_id res chain seq x y z
N MET A 1 24.30 3.89 32.50
CA MET A 1 24.73 4.01 31.10
C MET A 1 23.71 4.87 30.35
N SER A 2 24.18 5.82 29.55
CA SER A 2 23.29 6.63 28.72
C SER A 2 22.53 5.71 27.75
N PHE A 3 21.24 5.97 27.51
CA PHE A 3 20.42 5.22 26.55
C PHE A 3 20.94 5.38 25.11
N ILE A 4 21.50 6.54 24.81
CA ILE A 4 22.12 6.86 23.53
C ILE A 4 23.62 7.02 23.75
N ASN A 5 24.42 6.43 22.87
CA ASN A 5 25.89 6.58 22.86
C ASN A 5 26.33 7.89 22.19
N GLU A 6 27.63 8.19 22.26
CA GLU A 6 28.23 9.41 21.70
C GLU A 6 27.98 9.57 20.17
N ASN A 7 27.77 8.47 19.46
CA ASN A 7 27.49 8.47 18.03
C ASN A 7 25.99 8.65 17.70
N GLY A 8 25.13 8.86 18.68
CA GLY A 8 23.67 9.01 18.48
C GLY A 8 22.92 7.72 18.22
N SER A 9 23.55 6.55 18.44
CA SER A 9 22.92 5.23 18.31
C SER A 9 22.46 4.72 19.69
N ILE A 10 21.52 3.76 19.69
CA ILE A 10 21.05 3.12 20.93
C ILE A 10 22.22 2.31 21.55
N SER A 11 22.46 2.48 22.83
CA SER A 11 23.60 1.85 23.52
C SER A 11 23.41 0.33 23.67
N ASP A 12 22.18 -0.15 23.81
CA ASP A 12 21.86 -1.59 23.87
C ASP A 12 22.02 -2.24 22.47
N PRO A 13 22.88 -3.27 22.33
CA PRO A 13 23.17 -3.85 21.02
C PRO A 13 21.95 -4.48 20.34
N TYR A 14 21.05 -5.14 21.11
CA TYR A 14 19.86 -5.77 20.53
C TYR A 14 18.86 -4.73 20.03
N ARG A 15 18.57 -3.71 20.83
CA ARG A 15 17.69 -2.60 20.44
C ARG A 15 18.25 -1.85 19.25
N ASN A 16 19.57 -1.62 19.23
CA ASN A 16 20.24 -0.98 18.10
C ASN A 16 20.13 -1.83 16.81
N PHE A 17 20.28 -3.15 16.92
CA PHE A 17 20.07 -4.06 15.78
C PHE A 17 18.64 -3.95 15.25
N ILE A 18 17.62 -3.95 16.12
CA ILE A 18 16.22 -3.77 15.70
C ILE A 18 16.03 -2.41 15.03
N HIS A 19 16.56 -1.33 15.58
CA HIS A 19 16.50 0.00 14.98
C HIS A 19 17.11 -0.01 13.58
N VAL A 20 18.37 -0.42 13.45
CA VAL A 20 19.10 -0.39 12.16
C VAL A 20 18.44 -1.27 11.10
N SER A 21 17.90 -2.44 11.51
CA SER A 21 17.28 -3.39 10.58
C SER A 21 15.86 -3.00 10.14
N ARG A 22 15.10 -2.22 10.95
CA ARG A 22 13.67 -1.99 10.75
C ARG A 22 13.27 -0.54 10.51
N TYR A 23 13.96 0.42 11.15
CA TYR A 23 13.55 1.82 11.17
C TYR A 23 14.50 2.74 10.40
N SER A 24 15.81 2.44 10.46
CA SER A 24 16.88 3.26 9.94
C SER A 24 16.90 3.27 8.41
N ARG A 25 17.05 4.44 7.81
CA ARG A 25 17.23 4.62 6.37
C ARG A 25 18.68 4.66 6.00
N TRP A 26 18.97 4.32 4.76
CA TRP A 26 20.29 4.51 4.17
C TRP A 26 20.47 5.97 3.78
N LEU A 27 21.58 6.56 4.20
CA LEU A 27 22.01 7.92 3.86
C LEU A 27 23.13 7.81 2.83
N GLU A 28 22.81 8.09 1.57
CA GLU A 28 23.79 7.98 0.45
C GLU A 28 24.99 8.87 0.67
N GLU A 29 24.78 10.12 1.11
CA GLU A 29 25.84 11.10 1.34
C GLU A 29 26.81 10.69 2.45
N LYS A 30 26.37 9.88 3.41
CA LYS A 30 27.17 9.42 4.55
C LYS A 30 27.68 7.99 4.40
N GLY A 31 27.23 7.26 3.36
CA GLY A 31 27.58 5.86 3.12
C GLY A 31 27.19 4.92 4.27
N ARG A 32 26.18 5.29 5.07
CA ARG A 32 25.72 4.52 6.22
C ARG A 32 24.22 4.67 6.46
N ARG A 33 23.70 3.86 7.36
CA ARG A 33 22.31 4.02 7.86
C ARG A 33 22.23 5.13 8.92
N GLU A 34 21.00 5.66 9.09
CA GLU A 34 20.67 6.62 10.14
C GLU A 34 21.01 6.07 11.53
N THR A 35 21.46 6.96 12.41
CA THR A 35 21.46 6.73 13.85
C THR A 35 20.06 6.84 14.43
N TRP A 36 19.87 6.46 15.71
CA TRP A 36 18.56 6.61 16.37
C TRP A 36 18.15 8.09 16.45
N VAL A 37 19.06 8.96 16.80
CA VAL A 37 18.81 10.40 16.82
C VAL A 37 18.35 10.90 15.45
N GLU A 38 19.05 10.56 14.37
CA GLU A 38 18.68 10.96 13.00
C GLU A 38 17.31 10.43 12.57
N THR A 39 16.95 9.21 12.99
CA THR A 39 15.63 8.62 12.71
C THR A 39 14.51 9.40 13.43
N VAL A 40 14.72 9.75 14.70
CA VAL A 40 13.76 10.54 15.49
C VAL A 40 13.63 11.94 14.92
N ASP A 41 14.75 12.60 14.59
CA ASP A 41 14.75 13.94 14.01
C ASP A 41 13.99 13.98 12.70
N ARG A 42 14.24 13.05 11.78
CA ARG A 42 13.50 12.93 10.52
C ARG A 42 11.98 12.80 10.75
N TYR A 43 11.58 12.00 11.73
CA TYR A 43 10.16 11.84 12.07
C TYR A 43 9.56 13.13 12.62
N MET A 44 10.25 13.78 13.56
CA MET A 44 9.78 15.01 14.19
C MET A 44 9.71 16.17 13.17
N ASP A 45 10.71 16.31 12.32
CA ASP A 45 10.75 17.32 11.27
C ASP A 45 9.61 17.12 10.25
N PHE A 46 9.36 15.87 9.85
CA PHE A 46 8.22 15.55 8.97
C PHE A 46 6.90 15.95 9.62
N MET A 47 6.65 15.56 10.86
CA MET A 47 5.40 15.86 11.56
C MET A 47 5.20 17.36 11.77
N LYS A 48 6.26 18.07 12.16
CA LYS A 48 6.24 19.51 12.32
C LYS A 48 5.92 20.21 10.99
N ASN A 49 6.65 19.89 9.91
CA ASN A 49 6.42 20.47 8.61
C ASN A 49 5.01 20.19 8.08
N HIS A 50 4.51 18.97 8.29
CA HIS A 50 3.14 18.59 7.92
C HIS A 50 2.09 19.43 8.65
N LEU A 51 2.23 19.62 9.96
CA LEU A 51 1.30 20.42 10.77
C LEU A 51 1.35 21.90 10.41
N VAL A 52 2.55 22.45 10.21
CA VAL A 52 2.70 23.87 9.80
C VAL A 52 2.09 24.09 8.44
N LYS A 53 2.41 23.26 7.45
CA LYS A 53 1.98 23.43 6.06
C LYS A 53 0.48 23.23 5.86
N ASN A 54 -0.10 22.21 6.50
CA ASN A 54 -1.47 21.79 6.21
C ASN A 54 -2.49 22.32 7.22
N TYR A 55 -2.06 22.68 8.43
CA TYR A 55 -2.96 23.07 9.52
C TYR A 55 -2.61 24.44 10.15
N GLY A 56 -1.62 25.13 9.60
CA GLY A 56 -1.20 26.45 10.10
C GLY A 56 -0.68 26.43 11.55
N TYR A 57 -0.15 25.28 12.01
CA TYR A 57 0.38 25.15 13.36
C TYR A 57 1.48 26.16 13.61
N LYS A 58 1.33 26.97 14.66
CA LYS A 58 2.34 27.97 15.06
C LYS A 58 3.20 27.39 16.16
N GLU A 59 4.50 27.31 15.89
CA GLU A 59 5.51 26.79 16.81
C GLU A 59 5.71 27.71 18.02
N LYS A 60 4.77 27.71 18.96
CA LYS A 60 4.94 28.36 20.27
C LYS A 60 5.11 27.37 21.42
N ASP A 61 4.99 26.08 21.14
CA ASP A 61 4.92 25.04 22.15
C ASP A 61 6.25 24.30 22.33
N LYS A 62 6.69 24.22 23.56
CA LYS A 62 7.76 23.33 24.00
C LYS A 62 7.43 21.84 23.78
N SER A 63 6.19 21.52 23.42
CA SER A 63 5.67 20.15 23.25
C SER A 63 6.45 19.32 22.22
N PHE A 64 6.92 19.93 21.13
CA PHE A 64 7.74 19.20 20.15
C PHE A 64 9.09 18.72 20.74
N ALA A 65 9.74 19.56 21.53
CA ALA A 65 10.99 19.19 22.20
C ALA A 65 10.76 18.10 23.25
N GLU A 66 9.67 18.21 24.02
CA GLU A 66 9.28 17.20 25.01
C GLU A 66 8.94 15.87 24.39
N VAL A 67 8.16 15.86 23.28
CA VAL A 67 7.82 14.64 22.54
C VAL A 67 9.08 14.01 21.91
N ARG A 68 9.95 14.82 21.30
CA ARG A 68 11.24 14.37 20.80
C ARG A 68 12.08 13.68 21.87
N ASP A 69 12.23 14.31 23.04
CA ASP A 69 12.97 13.75 24.16
C ASP A 69 12.33 12.45 24.66
N ALA A 70 11.01 12.40 24.77
CA ALA A 70 10.30 11.21 25.17
C ALA A 70 10.51 10.04 24.20
N ILE A 71 10.53 10.29 22.87
CA ILE A 71 10.82 9.27 21.86
C ILE A 71 12.28 8.85 21.93
N LEU A 72 13.21 9.79 22.01
CA LEU A 72 14.66 9.50 22.11
C LEU A 72 14.98 8.57 23.26
N ASN A 73 14.32 8.79 24.40
CA ASN A 73 14.54 8.00 25.63
C ASN A 73 13.58 6.79 25.76
N HIS A 74 12.84 6.44 24.72
CA HIS A 74 11.87 5.33 24.70
C HIS A 74 10.79 5.41 25.79
N LYS A 75 10.47 6.60 26.29
CA LYS A 75 9.32 6.81 27.19
C LYS A 75 8.00 6.63 26.44
N VAL A 76 7.99 7.01 25.15
CA VAL A 76 6.89 6.77 24.20
C VAL A 76 7.47 6.32 22.87
N MET A 77 6.68 5.56 22.10
CA MET A 77 7.05 5.15 20.74
C MET A 77 5.92 5.51 19.77
N PRO A 78 6.23 6.22 18.68
CA PRO A 78 5.30 6.39 17.58
C PRO A 78 5.02 5.05 16.88
N SER A 79 4.02 5.04 15.98
CA SER A 79 3.81 3.91 15.09
C SER A 79 5.13 3.54 14.37
N MET A 80 5.45 2.23 14.34
CA MET A 80 6.61 1.72 13.61
C MET A 80 6.61 2.20 12.15
N ARG A 81 5.44 2.18 11.51
CA ARG A 81 5.28 2.61 10.12
C ARG A 81 5.56 4.09 9.95
N ALA A 82 5.00 4.93 10.81
CA ALA A 82 5.24 6.36 10.75
C ALA A 82 6.73 6.70 10.95
N LEU A 83 7.39 6.10 11.93
CA LEU A 83 8.84 6.24 12.15
C LEU A 83 9.65 5.78 10.93
N MET A 84 9.31 4.64 10.35
CA MET A 84 10.02 4.08 9.21
C MET A 84 9.82 4.90 7.92
N THR A 85 8.60 5.44 7.70
CA THR A 85 8.19 6.02 6.41
C THR A 85 8.16 7.54 6.39
N ALA A 86 8.29 8.23 7.55
CA ALA A 86 8.33 9.69 7.62
C ALA A 86 9.32 10.30 6.62
N GLY A 87 8.94 11.40 5.96
CA GLY A 87 9.65 12.03 4.85
C GLY A 87 9.04 11.67 3.49
N PRO A 88 9.84 11.54 2.41
CA PRO A 88 9.33 11.46 1.02
C PRO A 88 8.29 10.38 0.73
N ALA A 89 8.26 9.29 1.52
CA ALA A 89 7.26 8.24 1.34
C ALA A 89 5.88 8.70 1.81
N LEU A 90 5.79 9.32 3.00
CA LEU A 90 4.55 9.87 3.54
C LEU A 90 4.11 11.14 2.82
N GLU A 91 5.03 11.95 2.30
CA GLU A 91 4.70 13.12 1.48
C GLU A 91 3.98 12.73 0.20
N ARG A 92 4.35 11.58 -0.38
CA ARG A 92 3.69 11.04 -1.57
C ARG A 92 2.35 10.39 -1.27
N ASP A 93 2.28 9.62 -0.18
CA ASP A 93 1.08 8.86 0.17
C ASP A 93 1.05 8.53 1.67
N HIS A 94 0.07 9.07 2.36
CA HIS A 94 -0.11 8.88 3.79
C HIS A 94 -0.50 7.43 4.17
N ILE A 95 -1.02 6.63 3.23
CA ILE A 95 -1.35 5.21 3.46
C ILE A 95 -0.13 4.43 3.99
N ALA A 96 1.07 4.81 3.57
CA ALA A 96 2.30 4.17 4.04
C ALA A 96 2.54 4.29 5.57
N ALA A 97 1.82 5.17 6.28
CA ALA A 97 1.89 5.28 7.74
C ALA A 97 1.10 4.21 8.49
N TYR A 98 0.19 3.51 7.81
CA TYR A 98 -0.73 2.56 8.43
C TYR A 98 -0.25 1.12 8.24
N ASN A 99 -0.41 0.30 9.28
CA ASN A 99 -0.10 -1.13 9.22
C ASN A 99 -1.28 -1.95 8.69
N CYS A 100 -2.50 -1.58 9.06
CA CYS A 100 -3.71 -2.33 8.79
C CYS A 100 -4.84 -1.41 8.36
N SER A 101 -5.76 -1.96 7.57
CA SER A 101 -6.99 -1.32 7.12
C SER A 101 -8.11 -2.35 7.03
N PHE A 102 -9.34 -1.88 6.86
CA PHE A 102 -10.51 -2.71 6.61
C PHE A 102 -11.29 -2.15 5.43
N ILE A 103 -11.81 -3.06 4.59
CA ILE A 103 -12.67 -2.74 3.45
C ILE A 103 -13.89 -3.66 3.47
N ALA A 104 -15.09 -3.08 3.49
CA ALA A 104 -16.30 -3.78 3.10
C ALA A 104 -16.36 -3.82 1.57
N VAL A 105 -16.65 -4.99 0.98
CA VAL A 105 -16.79 -5.12 -0.48
C VAL A 105 -18.23 -4.75 -0.87
N ASP A 106 -18.54 -3.47 -0.80
CA ASP A 106 -19.86 -2.88 -1.05
C ASP A 106 -19.90 -2.02 -2.32
N SER A 107 -18.77 -1.86 -2.98
CA SER A 107 -18.66 -1.12 -4.24
C SER A 107 -17.57 -1.75 -5.12
N LEU A 108 -17.62 -1.46 -6.43
CA LEU A 108 -16.59 -1.91 -7.37
C LEU A 108 -15.21 -1.34 -7.02
N ARG A 109 -15.18 -0.19 -6.35
CA ARG A 109 -13.96 0.47 -5.90
C ARG A 109 -13.20 -0.31 -4.83
N SER A 110 -13.89 -1.18 -4.10
CA SER A 110 -13.27 -1.99 -3.05
C SER A 110 -12.12 -2.84 -3.56
N PHE A 111 -12.17 -3.30 -4.81
CA PHE A 111 -11.13 -4.13 -5.42
C PHE A 111 -9.86 -3.33 -5.79
N ASP A 112 -10.00 -2.19 -6.46
CA ASP A 112 -8.88 -1.34 -6.84
C ASP A 112 -8.24 -0.63 -5.63
N GLU A 113 -9.05 -0.24 -4.66
CA GLU A 113 -8.59 0.33 -3.39
C GLU A 113 -7.80 -0.68 -2.56
N ALA A 114 -8.29 -1.93 -2.45
CA ALA A 114 -7.56 -3.01 -1.79
C ALA A 114 -6.18 -3.23 -2.43
N MET A 115 -6.12 -3.31 -3.76
CA MET A 115 -4.85 -3.42 -4.49
C MET A 115 -3.91 -2.27 -4.15
N TYR A 116 -4.38 -1.03 -4.20
CA TYR A 116 -3.57 0.15 -3.94
C TYR A 116 -3.04 0.18 -2.49
N ILE A 117 -3.90 -0.12 -1.52
CA ILE A 117 -3.53 -0.17 -0.09
C ILE A 117 -2.48 -1.26 0.16
N LEU A 118 -2.71 -2.47 -0.36
CA LEU A 118 -1.77 -3.59 -0.27
C LEU A 118 -0.41 -3.24 -0.89
N MET A 119 -0.39 -2.58 -2.06
CA MET A 119 0.83 -2.13 -2.73
C MET A 119 1.60 -1.06 -1.94
N ASN A 120 0.95 -0.38 -1.00
CA ASN A 120 1.62 0.50 -0.03
C ASN A 120 2.14 -0.25 1.19
N GLY A 121 1.99 -1.58 1.21
CA GLY A 121 2.48 -2.45 2.26
C GLY A 121 1.60 -2.45 3.51
N THR A 122 0.39 -1.94 3.42
CA THR A 122 -0.62 -1.97 4.48
C THR A 122 -1.45 -3.24 4.33
N GLY A 123 -1.65 -3.98 5.41
CA GLY A 123 -2.53 -5.16 5.42
C GLY A 123 -4.00 -4.75 5.28
N VAL A 124 -4.79 -5.58 4.60
CA VAL A 124 -6.21 -5.34 4.39
C VAL A 124 -7.02 -6.51 4.97
N GLY A 125 -7.87 -6.20 5.95
CA GLY A 125 -9.01 -7.04 6.30
C GLY A 125 -10.18 -6.70 5.39
N PHE A 126 -10.87 -7.68 4.85
CA PHE A 126 -12.05 -7.41 4.02
C PHE A 126 -13.23 -8.28 4.40
N SER A 127 -14.45 -7.80 4.14
CA SER A 127 -15.68 -8.56 4.33
C SER A 127 -16.49 -8.63 3.04
N VAL A 128 -16.96 -9.82 2.73
CA VAL A 128 -17.86 -10.14 1.61
C VAL A 128 -19.21 -10.65 2.10
N GLU A 129 -19.61 -10.22 3.32
CA GLU A 129 -20.92 -10.57 3.85
C GLU A 129 -22.04 -10.10 2.91
N GLN A 130 -23.14 -10.84 2.91
CA GLN A 130 -24.27 -10.61 2.00
C GLN A 130 -24.75 -9.15 2.01
N LYS A 131 -24.82 -8.53 3.18
CA LYS A 131 -25.23 -7.11 3.35
C LYS A 131 -24.38 -6.09 2.59
N TYR A 132 -23.11 -6.42 2.30
CA TYR A 132 -22.21 -5.58 1.51
C TYR A 132 -22.33 -5.91 0.03
N ILE A 133 -22.31 -7.19 -0.32
CA ILE A 133 -22.38 -7.67 -1.71
C ILE A 133 -23.67 -7.24 -2.41
N GLU A 134 -24.78 -7.13 -1.68
CA GLU A 134 -26.06 -6.62 -2.21
C GLU A 134 -25.99 -5.18 -2.75
N ASN A 135 -24.98 -4.40 -2.36
CA ASN A 135 -24.77 -3.05 -2.87
C ASN A 135 -24.00 -3.02 -4.21
N LEU A 136 -23.38 -4.15 -4.61
CA LEU A 136 -22.69 -4.21 -5.90
C LEU A 136 -23.69 -4.08 -7.04
N PRO A 137 -23.29 -3.49 -8.18
CA PRO A 137 -24.17 -3.38 -9.34
C PRO A 137 -24.43 -4.76 -9.97
N VAL A 138 -25.54 -4.86 -10.70
CA VAL A 138 -25.82 -6.00 -11.58
C VAL A 138 -24.93 -5.88 -12.81
N ILE A 139 -24.29 -6.98 -13.17
CA ILE A 139 -23.46 -7.07 -14.38
C ILE A 139 -24.40 -7.21 -15.60
N ALA A 140 -24.03 -6.63 -16.71
CA ALA A 140 -24.78 -6.71 -17.96
C ALA A 140 -25.07 -8.17 -18.35
N GLU A 141 -26.23 -8.40 -18.98
CA GLU A 141 -26.65 -9.74 -19.44
C GLU A 141 -25.80 -10.25 -20.61
N GLU A 142 -25.32 -9.34 -21.43
CA GLU A 142 -24.48 -9.64 -22.59
C GLU A 142 -23.09 -9.05 -22.40
N MET A 143 -22.07 -9.78 -22.85
CA MET A 143 -20.69 -9.33 -22.89
C MET A 143 -20.12 -9.45 -24.30
N PHE A 144 -19.41 -8.42 -24.73
CA PHE A 144 -18.85 -8.33 -26.07
C PHE A 144 -17.45 -7.72 -26.05
N GLN A 145 -16.62 -8.15 -26.97
CA GLN A 145 -15.28 -7.58 -27.16
C GLN A 145 -15.39 -6.16 -27.69
N THR A 146 -14.54 -5.29 -27.19
CA THR A 146 -14.45 -3.89 -27.65
C THR A 146 -13.04 -3.58 -28.16
N ASN A 147 -12.93 -2.51 -28.96
CA ASN A 147 -11.62 -2.00 -29.41
C ASN A 147 -10.95 -1.08 -28.37
N THR A 148 -11.49 -1.03 -27.16
CA THR A 148 -10.90 -0.26 -26.05
C THR A 148 -9.66 -0.98 -25.55
N THR A 149 -8.51 -0.28 -25.52
CA THR A 149 -7.26 -0.83 -24.99
C THR A 149 -6.89 -0.10 -23.70
N ILE A 150 -6.80 -0.83 -22.60
CA ILE A 150 -6.32 -0.32 -21.31
C ILE A 150 -4.79 -0.35 -21.30
N VAL A 151 -4.16 0.83 -21.27
CA VAL A 151 -2.69 0.93 -21.18
C VAL A 151 -2.27 0.99 -19.72
N VAL A 152 -1.51 -0.02 -19.28
CA VAL A 152 -1.07 -0.15 -17.88
C VAL A 152 0.22 0.62 -17.64
N GLU A 153 0.17 1.64 -16.81
CA GLU A 153 1.36 2.41 -16.40
C GLU A 153 2.18 1.67 -15.33
N ASP A 154 3.51 1.75 -15.39
CA ASP A 154 4.45 1.11 -14.46
C ASP A 154 4.52 1.81 -13.09
N SER A 155 3.39 1.86 -12.41
CA SER A 155 3.26 2.45 -11.07
C SER A 155 2.12 1.78 -10.29
N LYS A 156 2.17 1.88 -8.94
CA LYS A 156 1.09 1.38 -8.06
C LYS A 156 -0.27 1.98 -8.45
N LEU A 157 -0.28 3.29 -8.68
CA LEU A 157 -1.50 3.99 -9.08
C LEU A 157 -1.95 3.59 -10.48
N GLY A 158 -1.01 3.36 -11.39
CA GLY A 158 -1.30 2.88 -12.74
C GLY A 158 -1.97 1.50 -12.73
N TRP A 159 -1.45 0.59 -11.95
CA TRP A 159 -2.04 -0.75 -11.78
C TRP A 159 -3.46 -0.69 -11.19
N ALA A 160 -3.65 0.08 -10.11
CA ALA A 160 -4.98 0.23 -9.50
C ALA A 160 -5.98 0.92 -10.45
N LYS A 161 -5.53 1.96 -11.19
CA LYS A 161 -6.38 2.64 -12.18
C LYS A 161 -6.79 1.73 -13.34
N SER A 162 -5.86 0.97 -13.91
CA SER A 162 -6.16 0.05 -15.01
C SER A 162 -7.09 -1.09 -14.56
N PHE A 163 -6.92 -1.58 -13.33
CA PHE A 163 -7.82 -2.58 -12.76
C PHE A 163 -9.23 -2.01 -12.51
N LYS A 164 -9.34 -0.79 -11.97
CA LYS A 164 -10.61 -0.07 -11.85
C LYS A 164 -11.32 0.09 -13.19
N GLU A 165 -10.57 0.49 -14.22
CA GLU A 165 -11.11 0.67 -15.58
C GLU A 165 -11.63 -0.64 -16.15
N LEU A 166 -10.87 -1.73 -16.01
CA LEU A 166 -11.29 -3.07 -16.42
C LEU A 166 -12.63 -3.45 -15.77
N ILE A 167 -12.72 -3.36 -14.43
CA ILE A 167 -13.95 -3.72 -13.70
C ILE A 167 -15.13 -2.85 -14.16
N GLY A 168 -14.91 -1.55 -14.34
CA GLY A 168 -15.94 -0.62 -14.81
C GLY A 168 -16.49 -0.98 -16.19
N LEU A 169 -15.64 -1.37 -17.12
CA LEU A 169 -16.03 -1.83 -18.46
C LEU A 169 -16.79 -3.17 -18.39
N LEU A 170 -16.29 -4.13 -17.59
CA LEU A 170 -16.92 -5.45 -17.46
C LEU A 170 -18.34 -5.39 -16.89
N VAL A 171 -18.60 -4.49 -15.94
CA VAL A 171 -19.96 -4.32 -15.41
C VAL A 171 -20.96 -3.88 -16.50
N THR A 172 -20.49 -3.08 -17.46
CA THR A 172 -21.31 -2.63 -18.60
C THR A 172 -21.31 -3.61 -19.77
N GLY A 173 -20.72 -4.79 -19.64
CA GLY A 173 -20.66 -5.84 -20.64
C GLY A 173 -19.53 -5.69 -21.67
N GLN A 174 -18.62 -4.74 -21.47
CA GLN A 174 -17.52 -4.46 -22.36
C GLN A 174 -16.26 -5.23 -21.95
N ILE A 175 -15.72 -6.06 -22.85
CA ILE A 175 -14.45 -6.76 -22.63
C ILE A 175 -13.36 -6.01 -23.41
N PRO A 176 -12.48 -5.24 -22.74
CA PRO A 176 -11.40 -4.51 -23.40
C PRO A 176 -10.20 -5.41 -23.69
N GLU A 177 -9.33 -4.93 -24.56
CA GLU A 177 -7.94 -5.37 -24.63
C GLU A 177 -7.10 -4.61 -23.61
N TRP A 178 -5.87 -5.10 -23.31
CA TRP A 178 -4.94 -4.40 -22.45
C TRP A 178 -3.50 -4.51 -22.94
N ASP A 179 -2.76 -3.43 -22.76
CA ASP A 179 -1.35 -3.32 -23.08
C ASP A 179 -0.51 -3.12 -21.80
N MET A 180 0.36 -4.08 -21.53
CA MET A 180 1.28 -4.07 -20.39
C MET A 180 2.74 -3.81 -20.79
N SER A 181 2.98 -3.36 -22.02
CA SER A 181 4.35 -3.14 -22.55
C SER A 181 5.17 -2.13 -21.76
N LYS A 182 4.51 -1.19 -21.07
CA LYS A 182 5.16 -0.21 -20.20
C LYS A 182 5.57 -0.76 -18.85
N VAL A 183 5.01 -1.91 -18.42
CA VAL A 183 5.34 -2.50 -17.13
C VAL A 183 6.74 -3.09 -17.17
N ARG A 184 7.57 -2.74 -16.17
CA ARG A 184 8.94 -3.23 -16.07
C ARG A 184 9.00 -4.76 -16.02
N PRO A 185 10.04 -5.36 -16.61
CA PRO A 185 10.18 -6.82 -16.63
C PRO A 185 10.44 -7.40 -15.24
N SER A 186 10.15 -8.69 -15.09
CA SER A 186 10.48 -9.45 -13.89
C SER A 186 11.97 -9.35 -13.53
N GLY A 187 12.26 -9.22 -12.24
CA GLY A 187 13.62 -9.10 -11.73
C GLY A 187 14.19 -7.67 -11.68
N ALA A 188 13.53 -6.67 -12.27
CA ALA A 188 13.95 -5.27 -12.19
C ALA A 188 13.97 -4.75 -10.73
N ARG A 189 14.95 -3.90 -10.39
CA ARG A 189 15.14 -3.42 -9.02
C ARG A 189 14.05 -2.42 -8.60
N LEU A 190 13.46 -2.62 -7.44
CA LEU A 190 12.49 -1.69 -6.86
C LEU A 190 13.20 -0.62 -6.02
N LYS A 191 13.04 0.66 -6.40
CA LYS A 191 13.77 1.78 -5.78
C LYS A 191 13.27 2.17 -4.39
N THR A 192 11.97 2.02 -4.09
CA THR A 192 11.36 2.61 -2.89
C THR A 192 11.43 1.71 -1.66
N PHE A 193 11.13 0.42 -1.80
CA PHE A 193 11.07 -0.54 -0.68
C PHE A 193 12.12 -1.64 -0.78
N GLY A 194 12.95 -1.59 -1.83
CA GLY A 194 13.88 -2.68 -2.16
C GLY A 194 13.15 -3.92 -2.67
N GLY A 195 13.90 -4.90 -3.16
CA GLY A 195 13.34 -6.10 -3.79
C GLY A 195 13.35 -6.03 -5.31
N ARG A 196 12.69 -7.00 -5.94
CA ARG A 196 12.62 -7.13 -7.39
C ARG A 196 11.17 -7.13 -7.87
N ALA A 197 10.93 -6.57 -9.06
CA ALA A 197 9.63 -6.55 -9.71
C ALA A 197 9.20 -7.97 -10.12
N SER A 198 7.90 -8.22 -10.11
CA SER A 198 7.29 -9.47 -10.58
C SER A 198 7.18 -9.55 -12.11
N GLY A 199 7.23 -8.41 -12.79
CA GLY A 199 6.83 -8.31 -14.20
C GLY A 199 5.33 -8.10 -14.36
N PRO A 200 4.83 -8.10 -15.61
CA PRO A 200 3.41 -7.89 -15.93
C PRO A 200 2.54 -9.14 -15.71
N GLU A 201 3.10 -10.33 -15.68
CA GLU A 201 2.38 -11.61 -15.72
C GLU A 201 1.33 -11.73 -14.60
N PRO A 202 1.64 -11.43 -13.31
CA PRO A 202 0.64 -11.57 -12.25
C PRO A 202 -0.57 -10.65 -12.45
N LEU A 203 -0.35 -9.43 -12.95
CA LEU A 203 -1.44 -8.50 -13.25
C LEU A 203 -2.27 -8.97 -14.46
N ASN A 204 -1.62 -9.53 -15.47
CA ASN A 204 -2.29 -10.14 -16.62
C ASN A 204 -3.19 -11.30 -16.20
N ASP A 205 -2.72 -12.14 -15.29
CA ASP A 205 -3.51 -13.25 -14.75
C ASP A 205 -4.70 -12.76 -13.92
N LEU A 206 -4.54 -11.68 -13.16
CA LEU A 206 -5.65 -11.04 -12.47
C LEU A 206 -6.71 -10.51 -13.46
N PHE A 207 -6.28 -9.87 -14.54
CA PHE A 207 -7.21 -9.33 -15.54
C PHE A 207 -8.01 -10.45 -16.22
N LYS A 208 -7.34 -11.53 -16.61
CA LYS A 208 -8.01 -12.72 -17.19
C LYS A 208 -9.01 -13.33 -16.20
N PHE A 209 -8.58 -13.57 -14.96
CA PHE A 209 -9.43 -14.10 -13.91
C PHE A 209 -10.66 -13.21 -13.65
N THR A 210 -10.48 -11.89 -13.69
CA THR A 210 -11.58 -10.93 -13.52
C THR A 210 -12.57 -11.02 -14.68
N VAL A 211 -12.10 -11.08 -15.92
CA VAL A 211 -12.97 -11.27 -17.10
C VAL A 211 -13.79 -12.56 -17.01
N GLU A 212 -13.15 -13.66 -16.62
CA GLU A 212 -13.84 -14.95 -16.44
C GLU A 212 -14.91 -14.86 -15.35
N THR A 213 -14.57 -14.30 -14.18
CA THR A 213 -15.51 -14.14 -13.04
C THR A 213 -16.73 -13.33 -13.42
N PHE A 214 -16.53 -12.19 -14.10
CA PHE A 214 -17.63 -11.33 -14.55
C PHE A 214 -18.45 -11.99 -15.66
N SER A 215 -17.82 -12.75 -16.54
CA SER A 215 -18.53 -13.50 -17.61
C SER A 215 -19.43 -14.60 -17.03
N ILE A 216 -19.04 -15.24 -15.94
CA ILE A 216 -19.89 -16.22 -15.23
C ILE A 216 -21.06 -15.52 -14.50
N ALA A 217 -20.84 -14.28 -14.05
CA ALA A 217 -21.81 -13.51 -13.27
C ALA A 217 -22.75 -12.63 -14.13
N LYS A 218 -22.82 -12.84 -15.45
CA LYS A 218 -23.71 -12.09 -16.35
C LYS A 218 -25.18 -12.09 -15.86
N GLY A 219 -25.84 -10.95 -15.99
CA GLY A 219 -27.24 -10.75 -15.61
C GLY A 219 -27.52 -10.72 -14.11
N ARG A 220 -26.50 -10.81 -13.28
CA ARG A 220 -26.64 -10.79 -11.81
C ARG A 220 -25.50 -10.06 -11.13
N ARG A 221 -25.59 -9.91 -9.82
CA ARG A 221 -24.48 -9.44 -8.99
C ARG A 221 -23.46 -10.56 -8.76
N LEU A 222 -22.25 -10.18 -8.43
CA LEU A 222 -21.25 -11.12 -7.88
C LEU A 222 -21.81 -11.76 -6.61
N LYS A 223 -21.55 -13.05 -6.43
CA LYS A 223 -21.79 -13.75 -5.15
C LYS A 223 -20.65 -13.47 -4.18
N SER A 224 -20.90 -13.65 -2.87
CA SER A 224 -19.86 -13.49 -1.85
C SER A 224 -18.58 -14.27 -2.16
N ILE A 225 -18.69 -15.51 -2.62
CA ILE A 225 -17.53 -16.34 -2.97
C ILE A 225 -16.77 -15.79 -4.19
N GLU A 226 -17.45 -15.29 -5.20
CA GLU A 226 -16.82 -14.72 -6.40
C GLU A 226 -16.06 -13.42 -6.05
N ALA A 227 -16.66 -12.58 -5.20
CA ALA A 227 -16.01 -11.38 -4.70
C ALA A 227 -14.82 -11.70 -3.78
N HIS A 228 -14.96 -12.75 -2.94
CA HIS A 228 -13.88 -13.28 -2.10
C HIS A 228 -12.69 -13.73 -2.96
N ASP A 229 -12.93 -14.55 -3.96
CA ASP A 229 -11.87 -15.10 -4.81
C ASP A 229 -11.16 -14.00 -5.61
N LEU A 230 -11.91 -12.99 -6.06
CA LEU A 230 -11.34 -11.81 -6.71
C LEU A 230 -10.44 -11.02 -5.76
N MET A 231 -10.85 -10.82 -4.49
CA MET A 231 -10.02 -10.19 -3.47
C MET A 231 -8.75 -11.01 -3.18
N CYS A 232 -8.87 -12.33 -3.09
CA CYS A 232 -7.72 -13.22 -2.93
C CYS A 232 -6.74 -13.11 -4.11
N LYS A 233 -7.26 -13.03 -5.33
CA LYS A 233 -6.44 -12.87 -6.54
C LYS A 233 -5.72 -11.50 -6.56
N VAL A 234 -6.36 -10.44 -6.08
CA VAL A 234 -5.70 -9.13 -5.87
C VAL A 234 -4.55 -9.26 -4.87
N GLY A 235 -4.76 -9.98 -3.76
CA GLY A 235 -3.71 -10.23 -2.76
C GLY A 235 -2.52 -10.98 -3.33
N GLU A 236 -2.76 -12.01 -4.14
CA GLU A 236 -1.72 -12.78 -4.82
C GLU A 236 -0.81 -11.91 -5.69
N VAL A 237 -1.41 -11.04 -6.52
CA VAL A 237 -0.67 -10.12 -7.39
C VAL A 237 0.27 -9.22 -6.61
N VAL A 238 -0.18 -8.70 -5.47
CA VAL A 238 0.63 -7.78 -4.65
C VAL A 238 1.77 -8.52 -3.94
N VAL A 239 1.53 -9.71 -3.43
CA VAL A 239 2.56 -10.54 -2.76
C VAL A 239 3.66 -10.93 -3.74
N VAL A 240 3.29 -11.40 -4.90
CA VAL A 240 4.24 -11.74 -5.99
C VAL A 240 4.92 -10.49 -6.51
N GLY A 241 4.24 -9.33 -6.53
CA GLY A 241 4.78 -8.01 -6.90
C GLY A 241 5.91 -7.46 -6.02
N GLY A 242 6.41 -8.24 -5.07
CA GLY A 242 7.58 -7.91 -4.26
C GLY A 242 7.30 -6.99 -3.06
N VAL A 243 6.04 -6.68 -2.77
CA VAL A 243 5.65 -5.95 -1.56
C VAL A 243 5.58 -6.92 -0.38
N ARG A 244 6.73 -7.19 0.22
CA ARG A 244 6.98 -8.27 1.20
C ARG A 244 6.17 -8.23 2.51
N ARG A 245 5.25 -7.31 2.74
CA ARG A 245 4.63 -7.10 4.06
C ARG A 245 3.15 -6.79 4.04
N SER A 246 2.50 -6.90 2.91
CA SER A 246 1.05 -6.84 2.85
C SER A 246 0.47 -8.19 3.25
N ALA A 247 -0.60 -8.15 4.01
CA ALA A 247 -1.38 -9.32 4.37
C ALA A 247 -2.84 -9.05 3.99
N LEU A 248 -3.52 -10.07 3.49
CA LEU A 248 -4.94 -10.02 3.20
C LEU A 248 -5.65 -11.05 4.06
N ILE A 249 -6.75 -10.65 4.70
CA ILE A 249 -7.55 -11.54 5.54
C ILE A 249 -9.04 -11.32 5.27
N SER A 250 -9.78 -12.41 5.04
CA SER A 250 -11.24 -12.38 4.99
C SER A 250 -11.80 -12.40 6.41
N LEU A 251 -12.73 -11.50 6.68
CA LEU A 251 -13.40 -11.34 7.96
C LEU A 251 -14.91 -11.55 7.74
N SER A 252 -15.50 -12.44 8.51
CA SER A 252 -16.92 -12.80 8.44
C SER A 252 -17.50 -12.95 9.85
#